data_2be46aa89923af4849fa41fa6fdbedff
#
_entry.id   2be46aa89923af4849fa41fa6fdbedff
#
_cell.length_a   1.000
_cell.length_b   1.000
_cell.length_c   1.000
_cell.angle_alpha   90.00
_cell.angle_beta   90.00
_cell.angle_gamma   90.00
#
_symmetry.space_group_name_H-M   'P 1'
#
loop_
_entity.id
_entity.type
_entity.pdbx_description
1 polymer ?
#
loop_
_entity_poly.entity_id
_entity_poly.type
_entity_poly.pdbx_seq_one_letter_code
_entity_poly.pdbx_strand_id
1 'polypeptide(L)'
;NPLRAHLSSSKSIFSLLTNRAFDRFFTDSENQMKKNHLPWSRCVADAEDFYGHRKVFLVDFLKDEKETLVLKPPRSHGPEHVRIGRETPDGDWNAAVDKALKEPGWVIQEYVNVPVVTVPQVVNGKLDFAYKKHNFNMLVFGGKYSGGLVRLSDESVVNVATGGGLMPAVWTDVAPDSFTA
;
A
#
# COMPACT_ATOMS: atom_id res chain seq x y z
N ASN A 1 8.87 -16.60 -12.97
CA ASN A 1 7.65 -15.93 -13.46
C ASN A 1 7.80 -15.62 -14.95
N PRO A 2 6.76 -15.82 -15.79
CA PRO A 2 6.79 -15.44 -17.19
C PRO A 2 6.91 -13.91 -17.35
N LEU A 3 7.42 -13.44 -18.50
CA LEU A 3 7.60 -12.01 -18.78
C LEU A 3 6.33 -11.18 -18.55
N ARG A 4 5.15 -11.75 -18.86
CA ARG A 4 3.85 -11.09 -18.63
C ARG A 4 3.57 -10.79 -17.14
N ALA A 5 4.25 -11.46 -16.18
CA ALA A 5 4.11 -11.15 -14.76
C ALA A 5 4.63 -9.74 -14.41
N HIS A 6 5.50 -9.15 -15.24
CA HIS A 6 5.94 -7.77 -15.07
C HIS A 6 4.81 -6.74 -15.24
N LEU A 7 3.75 -7.07 -15.98
CA LEU A 7 2.58 -6.19 -16.12
C LEU A 7 1.86 -6.03 -14.78
N SER A 8 1.71 -7.11 -14.03
CA SER A 8 1.05 -7.10 -12.71
C SER A 8 1.96 -6.61 -11.58
N SER A 9 3.27 -6.52 -11.81
CA SER A 9 4.22 -5.98 -10.81
C SER A 9 4.29 -4.44 -10.79
N SER A 10 3.74 -3.78 -11.80
CA SER A 10 3.66 -2.32 -11.84
C SER A 10 2.59 -1.81 -10.87
N LYS A 11 2.92 -0.77 -10.08
CA LYS A 11 1.95 -0.11 -9.20
C LYS A 11 0.76 0.48 -9.95
N SER A 12 0.93 0.80 -11.23
CA SER A 12 -0.15 1.33 -12.09
C SER A 12 -1.31 0.35 -12.29
N ILE A 13 -1.12 -0.96 -12.03
CA ILE A 13 -2.22 -1.93 -12.06
C ILE A 13 -3.35 -1.57 -11.10
N PHE A 14 -3.03 -0.97 -9.95
CA PHE A 14 -4.04 -0.52 -8.99
C PHE A 14 -4.91 0.60 -9.54
N SER A 15 -4.36 1.47 -10.39
CA SER A 15 -5.14 2.50 -11.09
C SER A 15 -6.21 1.89 -12.00
N LEU A 16 -5.87 0.81 -12.69
CA LEU A 16 -6.83 0.07 -13.51
C LEU A 16 -7.87 -0.64 -12.65
N LEU A 17 -7.43 -1.38 -11.63
CA LEU A 17 -8.30 -2.20 -10.78
C LEU A 17 -9.31 -1.37 -9.97
N THR A 18 -8.96 -0.13 -9.59
CA THR A 18 -9.83 0.76 -8.82
C THR A 18 -10.62 1.75 -9.68
N ASN A 19 -10.46 1.71 -11.00
CA ASN A 19 -11.21 2.55 -11.92
C ASN A 19 -12.49 1.86 -12.38
N ARG A 20 -13.65 2.44 -12.05
CA ARG A 20 -14.98 1.90 -12.38
C ARG A 20 -15.22 1.71 -13.87
N ALA A 21 -14.54 2.42 -14.75
CA ALA A 21 -14.65 2.23 -16.19
C ALA A 21 -14.29 0.80 -16.62
N PHE A 22 -13.50 0.10 -15.80
CA PHE A 22 -13.07 -1.28 -16.05
C PHE A 22 -13.90 -2.33 -15.30
N ASP A 23 -14.87 -1.94 -14.46
CA ASP A 23 -15.69 -2.89 -13.68
C ASP A 23 -16.42 -3.91 -14.56
N ARG A 24 -16.75 -3.54 -15.79
CA ARG A 24 -17.37 -4.43 -16.79
C ARG A 24 -16.54 -5.67 -17.17
N PHE A 25 -15.25 -5.66 -16.86
CA PHE A 25 -14.34 -6.79 -17.15
C PHE A 25 -14.22 -7.77 -15.98
N PHE A 26 -14.91 -7.51 -14.89
CA PHE A 26 -14.88 -8.30 -13.67
C PHE A 26 -16.29 -8.74 -13.28
N THR A 27 -16.39 -9.87 -12.60
CA THR A 27 -17.64 -10.32 -11.99
C THR A 27 -18.04 -9.42 -10.80
N ASP A 28 -19.30 -9.50 -10.37
CA ASP A 28 -19.77 -8.73 -9.20
C ASP A 28 -18.99 -9.07 -7.93
N SER A 29 -18.63 -10.34 -7.74
CA SER A 29 -17.82 -10.79 -6.59
C SER A 29 -16.40 -10.19 -6.62
N GLU A 30 -15.76 -10.17 -7.80
CA GLU A 30 -14.44 -9.55 -7.96
C GLU A 30 -14.50 -8.03 -7.77
N ASN A 31 -15.56 -7.38 -8.28
CA ASN A 31 -15.76 -5.95 -8.08
C ASN A 31 -15.97 -5.62 -6.60
N GLN A 32 -16.70 -6.46 -5.86
CA GLN A 32 -16.88 -6.29 -4.42
C GLN A 32 -15.57 -6.49 -3.67
N MET A 33 -14.77 -7.50 -4.05
CA MET A 33 -13.44 -7.74 -3.47
C MET A 33 -12.50 -6.54 -3.71
N LYS A 34 -12.47 -5.99 -4.93
CA LYS A 34 -11.69 -4.80 -5.25
C LYS A 34 -12.06 -3.62 -4.34
N LYS A 35 -13.36 -3.35 -4.17
CA LYS A 35 -13.85 -2.26 -3.30
C LYS A 35 -13.45 -2.43 -1.84
N ASN A 36 -13.43 -3.67 -1.35
CA ASN A 36 -13.16 -3.96 0.06
C ASN A 36 -11.66 -3.96 0.39
N HIS A 37 -10.80 -4.24 -0.58
CA HIS A 37 -9.38 -4.53 -0.31
C HIS A 37 -8.38 -3.64 -1.04
N LEU A 38 -8.80 -2.89 -2.05
CA LEU A 38 -7.91 -2.02 -2.80
C LEU A 38 -8.20 -0.55 -2.50
N PRO A 39 -7.24 0.20 -1.96
CA PRO A 39 -7.39 1.64 -1.80
C PRO A 39 -7.48 2.32 -3.17
N TRP A 40 -8.24 3.39 -3.24
CA TRP A 40 -8.33 4.18 -4.47
C TRP A 40 -6.93 4.54 -4.98
N SER A 41 -6.71 4.38 -6.28
CA SER A 41 -5.40 4.60 -6.90
C SER A 41 -5.59 5.14 -8.31
N ARG A 42 -4.74 6.11 -8.71
CA ARG A 42 -4.70 6.65 -10.08
C ARG A 42 -3.28 6.85 -10.56
N CYS A 43 -3.06 6.67 -11.85
CA CYS A 43 -1.86 7.22 -12.47
C CYS A 43 -1.95 8.75 -12.45
N VAL A 44 -0.85 9.40 -12.08
CA VAL A 44 -0.81 10.87 -12.05
C VAL A 44 -0.88 11.40 -13.47
N ALA A 45 -1.86 12.26 -13.73
CA ALA A 45 -2.09 12.89 -15.02
C ALA A 45 -2.82 14.22 -14.81
N ASP A 46 -2.62 15.15 -15.75
CA ASP A 46 -3.40 16.39 -15.83
C ASP A 46 -4.75 16.11 -16.51
N ALA A 47 -5.69 15.59 -15.74
CA ALA A 47 -6.97 15.12 -16.22
C ALA A 47 -8.04 15.12 -15.13
N GLU A 48 -9.30 15.08 -15.56
CA GLU A 48 -10.43 14.82 -14.68
C GLU A 48 -10.55 13.33 -14.36
N ASP A 49 -10.92 13.00 -13.13
CA ASP A 49 -11.18 11.63 -12.66
C ASP A 49 -12.26 11.64 -11.57
N PHE A 50 -12.56 10.48 -11.03
CA PHE A 50 -13.51 10.29 -9.95
C PHE A 50 -12.83 9.80 -8.67
N TYR A 51 -13.08 10.52 -7.57
CA TYR A 51 -12.80 10.04 -6.21
C TYR A 51 -14.14 9.68 -5.55
N GLY A 52 -14.41 8.40 -5.40
CA GLY A 52 -15.74 7.92 -5.02
C GLY A 52 -16.79 8.29 -6.08
N HIS A 53 -17.73 9.16 -5.70
CA HIS A 53 -18.76 9.73 -6.59
C HIS A 53 -18.46 11.18 -7.02
N ARG A 54 -17.42 11.79 -6.45
CA ARG A 54 -17.03 13.18 -6.71
C ARG A 54 -16.13 13.22 -7.95
N LYS A 55 -16.53 14.04 -8.94
CA LYS A 55 -15.65 14.38 -10.06
C LYS A 55 -14.62 15.39 -9.57
N VAL A 56 -13.36 15.14 -9.84
CA VAL A 56 -12.23 15.96 -9.38
C VAL A 56 -11.30 16.25 -10.54
N PHE A 57 -10.67 17.42 -10.53
CA PHE A 57 -9.49 17.70 -11.33
C PHE A 57 -8.28 17.12 -10.58
N LEU A 58 -7.63 16.11 -11.14
CA LEU A 58 -6.71 15.26 -10.38
C LEU A 58 -5.55 16.06 -9.76
N VAL A 59 -4.97 16.99 -10.50
CA VAL A 59 -3.83 17.79 -10.02
C VAL A 59 -4.20 18.64 -8.80
N ASP A 60 -5.35 19.32 -8.85
CA ASP A 60 -5.82 20.14 -7.72
C ASP A 60 -6.15 19.25 -6.53
N PHE A 61 -6.85 18.16 -6.77
CA PHE A 61 -7.16 17.15 -5.75
C PHE A 61 -5.90 16.61 -5.04
N LEU A 62 -4.81 16.36 -5.78
CA LEU A 62 -3.55 15.87 -5.20
C LEU A 62 -2.90 16.91 -4.28
N LYS A 63 -3.05 18.19 -4.57
CA LYS A 63 -2.50 19.28 -3.75
C LYS A 63 -3.37 19.57 -2.54
N ASP A 64 -4.68 19.56 -2.70
CA ASP A 64 -5.64 19.92 -1.65
C ASP A 64 -5.81 18.80 -0.61
N GLU A 65 -5.84 17.54 -1.04
CA GLU A 65 -6.14 16.38 -0.21
C GLU A 65 -4.88 15.56 0.18
N LYS A 66 -3.70 16.18 0.13
CA LYS A 66 -2.42 15.50 0.34
C LYS A 66 -2.36 14.66 1.61
N GLU A 67 -3.01 15.12 2.70
CA GLU A 67 -3.01 14.44 4.01
C GLU A 67 -3.57 13.00 3.96
N THR A 68 -4.40 12.73 2.97
CA THR A 68 -5.04 11.43 2.77
C THR A 68 -4.37 10.58 1.68
N LEU A 69 -3.25 11.05 1.13
CA LEU A 69 -2.68 10.48 -0.09
C LEU A 69 -1.22 10.03 0.09
N VAL A 70 -0.81 9.07 -0.76
CA VAL A 70 0.57 8.59 -0.91
C VAL A 70 0.95 8.61 -2.38
N LEU A 71 2.03 9.30 -2.71
CA LEU A 71 2.60 9.34 -4.06
C LEU A 71 3.73 8.32 -4.20
N LYS A 72 3.62 7.46 -5.22
CA LYS A 72 4.54 6.33 -5.44
C LYS A 72 5.16 6.40 -6.83
N PRO A 73 6.49 6.28 -6.93
CA PRO A 73 7.17 6.26 -8.23
C PRO A 73 6.89 4.95 -9.00
N PRO A 74 7.04 4.97 -10.35
CA PRO A 74 6.62 3.85 -11.20
C PRO A 74 7.37 2.55 -10.94
N ARG A 75 8.66 2.60 -10.65
CA ARG A 75 9.54 1.42 -10.63
C ARG A 75 10.51 1.37 -9.44
N SER A 76 10.14 1.91 -8.27
CA SER A 76 11.01 1.76 -7.10
C SER A 76 10.69 0.48 -6.33
N HIS A 77 11.75 -0.22 -5.92
CA HIS A 77 11.70 -1.40 -5.06
C HIS A 77 12.18 -1.02 -3.65
N GLY A 78 11.54 -0.07 -3.02
CA GLY A 78 11.93 0.38 -1.68
C GLY A 78 11.15 1.60 -1.24
N PRO A 79 11.42 2.13 -0.04
CA PRO A 79 10.76 3.33 0.47
C PRO A 79 11.25 4.61 -0.24
N GLU A 80 12.36 4.51 -0.97
CA GLU A 80 12.94 5.63 -1.68
C GLU A 80 11.93 6.27 -2.62
N HIS A 81 11.80 7.58 -2.50
CA HIS A 81 10.87 8.39 -3.30
C HIS A 81 9.37 8.16 -3.09
N VAL A 82 8.94 7.26 -2.20
CA VAL A 82 7.55 7.23 -1.72
C VAL A 82 7.33 8.48 -0.87
N ARG A 83 6.27 9.22 -1.14
CA ARG A 83 5.90 10.42 -0.38
C ARG A 83 4.54 10.17 0.27
N ILE A 84 4.49 10.23 1.59
CA ILE A 84 3.25 10.21 2.37
C ILE A 84 2.86 11.67 2.59
N GLY A 85 1.69 12.08 2.09
CA GLY A 85 1.34 13.49 2.04
C GLY A 85 1.37 14.16 3.41
N ARG A 86 0.80 13.52 4.44
CA ARG A 86 0.80 14.02 5.82
C ARG A 86 2.19 14.13 6.48
N GLU A 87 3.18 13.45 5.94
CA GLU A 87 4.57 13.43 6.43
C GLU A 87 5.50 14.28 5.57
N THR A 88 4.99 14.84 4.48
CA THR A 88 5.77 15.59 3.49
C THR A 88 5.41 17.08 3.55
N PRO A 89 6.37 18.00 3.71
CA PRO A 89 6.10 19.44 3.62
C PRO A 89 5.44 19.85 2.30
N ASP A 90 4.62 20.89 2.30
CA ASP A 90 3.82 21.31 1.13
C ASP A 90 4.68 21.59 -0.10
N GLY A 91 5.82 22.26 0.08
CA GLY A 91 6.73 22.57 -1.03
C GLY A 91 7.30 21.31 -1.67
N ASP A 92 7.71 20.33 -0.86
CA ASP A 92 8.28 19.06 -1.33
C ASP A 92 7.21 18.18 -1.98
N TRP A 93 5.98 18.19 -1.43
CA TRP A 93 4.85 17.49 -2.01
C TRP A 93 4.50 18.04 -3.38
N ASN A 94 4.34 19.35 -3.50
CA ASN A 94 4.02 20.01 -4.77
C ASN A 94 5.11 19.75 -5.83
N ALA A 95 6.38 19.85 -5.43
CA ALA A 95 7.49 19.52 -6.33
C ALA A 95 7.47 18.04 -6.79
N ALA A 96 7.08 17.13 -5.90
CA ALA A 96 6.93 15.71 -6.25
C ALA A 96 5.74 15.46 -7.19
N VAL A 97 4.63 16.16 -7.01
CA VAL A 97 3.47 16.11 -7.93
C VAL A 97 3.85 16.67 -9.31
N ASP A 98 4.53 17.81 -9.36
CA ASP A 98 4.99 18.41 -10.61
C ASP A 98 6.00 17.51 -11.35
N LYS A 99 6.86 16.81 -10.62
CA LYS A 99 7.73 15.78 -11.19
C LYS A 99 6.93 14.62 -11.74
N ALA A 100 5.95 14.13 -10.99
CA ALA A 100 5.10 13.00 -11.38
C ALA A 100 4.28 13.29 -12.66
N LEU A 101 3.89 14.53 -12.89
CA LEU A 101 3.23 14.96 -14.13
C LEU A 101 4.14 14.90 -15.36
N LYS A 102 5.45 15.08 -15.17
CA LYS A 102 6.45 15.05 -16.26
C LYS A 102 6.98 13.64 -16.55
N GLU A 103 6.88 12.75 -15.58
CA GLU A 103 7.42 11.39 -15.67
C GLU A 103 6.27 10.37 -15.65
N PRO A 104 6.03 9.60 -16.73
CA PRO A 104 4.89 8.69 -16.77
C PRO A 104 5.03 7.54 -15.77
N GLY A 105 3.88 7.08 -15.26
CA GLY A 105 3.77 5.89 -14.43
C GLY A 105 3.82 6.11 -12.92
N TRP A 106 3.93 7.35 -12.45
CA TRP A 106 3.69 7.66 -11.04
C TRP A 106 2.24 7.36 -10.67
N VAL A 107 2.05 6.84 -9.45
CA VAL A 107 0.75 6.47 -8.93
C VAL A 107 0.48 7.25 -7.65
N ILE A 108 -0.67 7.91 -7.62
CA ILE A 108 -1.26 8.41 -6.38
C ILE A 108 -2.21 7.36 -5.83
N GLN A 109 -2.20 7.18 -4.52
CA GLN A 109 -3.03 6.21 -3.84
C GLN A 109 -3.55 6.79 -2.53
N GLU A 110 -4.76 6.43 -2.14
CA GLU A 110 -5.29 6.71 -0.82
C GLU A 110 -4.40 6.11 0.27
N TYR A 111 -4.13 6.88 1.31
CA TYR A 111 -3.33 6.42 2.44
C TYR A 111 -4.16 5.46 3.30
N VAL A 112 -3.61 4.28 3.53
CA VAL A 112 -4.19 3.30 4.45
C VAL A 112 -3.39 3.33 5.74
N ASN A 113 -4.06 3.54 6.86
CA ASN A 113 -3.42 3.46 8.17
C ASN A 113 -2.88 2.05 8.40
N VAL A 114 -1.59 1.96 8.64
CA VAL A 114 -0.95 0.68 8.95
C VAL A 114 -1.27 0.32 10.41
N PRO A 115 -1.87 -0.85 10.66
CA PRO A 115 -2.19 -1.27 12.01
C PRO A 115 -0.93 -1.53 12.84
N VAL A 116 -1.05 -1.29 14.15
CA VAL A 116 0.01 -1.54 15.13
C VAL A 116 -0.33 -2.81 15.90
N VAL A 117 0.66 -3.66 16.10
CA VAL A 117 0.54 -4.90 16.90
C VAL A 117 1.62 -4.96 17.95
N THR A 118 1.33 -5.63 19.05
CA THR A 118 2.32 -5.97 20.07
C THR A 118 3.05 -7.22 19.61
N VAL A 119 4.37 -7.15 19.53
CA VAL A 119 5.22 -8.26 19.12
C VAL A 119 6.26 -8.58 20.17
N PRO A 120 6.56 -9.87 20.43
CA PRO A 120 7.66 -10.25 21.27
C PRO A 120 9.00 -9.96 20.58
N GLN A 121 9.96 -9.47 21.35
CA GLN A 121 11.33 -9.26 20.91
C GLN A 121 12.30 -9.68 22.02
N VAL A 122 13.53 -10.01 21.65
CA VAL A 122 14.58 -10.28 22.63
C VAL A 122 15.54 -9.09 22.68
N VAL A 123 15.58 -8.41 23.83
CA VAL A 123 16.47 -7.29 24.09
C VAL A 123 17.44 -7.67 25.22
N ASN A 124 18.73 -7.65 24.93
CA ASN A 124 19.79 -8.02 25.90
C ASN A 124 19.56 -9.41 26.54
N GLY A 125 19.09 -10.38 25.75
CA GLY A 125 18.83 -11.74 26.20
C GLY A 125 17.53 -11.92 27.03
N LYS A 126 16.70 -10.88 27.16
CA LYS A 126 15.43 -10.95 27.87
C LYS A 126 14.27 -10.75 26.89
N LEU A 127 13.18 -11.46 27.16
CA LEU A 127 11.92 -11.25 26.43
C LEU A 127 11.35 -9.87 26.80
N ASP A 128 10.99 -9.13 25.79
CA ASP A 128 10.34 -7.82 25.88
C ASP A 128 9.23 -7.74 24.83
N PHE A 129 8.35 -6.73 24.91
CA PHE A 129 7.26 -6.52 23.96
C PHE A 129 7.34 -5.12 23.38
N ALA A 130 7.20 -5.02 22.06
CA ALA A 130 7.21 -3.74 21.35
C ALA A 130 5.96 -3.56 20.53
N TYR A 131 5.52 -2.31 20.36
CA TYR A 131 4.47 -1.92 19.44
C TYR A 131 5.07 -1.65 18.07
N LYS A 132 4.66 -2.41 17.05
CA LYS A 132 5.19 -2.27 15.69
C LYS A 132 4.06 -2.14 14.68
N LYS A 133 4.23 -1.25 13.70
CA LYS A 133 3.42 -1.26 12.47
C LYS A 133 3.72 -2.55 11.72
N HIS A 134 2.71 -3.15 11.11
CA HIS A 134 2.91 -4.40 10.41
C HIS A 134 2.28 -4.40 9.01
N ASN A 135 2.90 -5.18 8.13
CA ASN A 135 2.39 -5.47 6.80
C ASN A 135 2.42 -6.98 6.57
N PHE A 136 1.24 -7.57 6.36
CA PHE A 136 1.10 -9.00 6.10
C PHE A 136 1.21 -9.27 4.60
N ASN A 137 2.20 -10.07 4.22
CA ASN A 137 2.42 -10.47 2.85
C ASN A 137 1.95 -11.91 2.67
N MET A 138 0.82 -12.10 2.01
CA MET A 138 0.33 -13.42 1.63
C MET A 138 1.11 -13.96 0.44
N LEU A 139 1.60 -15.19 0.55
CA LEU A 139 2.25 -15.91 -0.53
C LEU A 139 1.21 -16.77 -1.25
N VAL A 140 1.10 -16.59 -2.56
CA VAL A 140 0.14 -17.31 -3.40
C VAL A 140 0.89 -17.94 -4.56
N PHE A 141 0.81 -19.28 -4.68
CA PHE A 141 1.40 -20.04 -5.77
C PHE A 141 0.31 -20.85 -6.48
N GLY A 142 0.23 -20.74 -7.79
CA GLY A 142 -0.78 -21.43 -8.58
C GLY A 142 -2.23 -21.15 -8.16
N GLY A 143 -2.52 -19.92 -7.71
CA GLY A 143 -3.83 -19.51 -7.20
C GLY A 143 -4.17 -20.02 -5.79
N LYS A 144 -3.23 -20.67 -5.10
CA LYS A 144 -3.43 -21.21 -3.74
C LYS A 144 -2.60 -20.46 -2.73
N TYR A 145 -3.18 -20.17 -1.55
CA TYR A 145 -2.45 -19.65 -0.41
C TYR A 145 -1.35 -20.64 0.01
N SER A 146 -0.14 -20.14 0.17
CA SER A 146 1.06 -20.96 0.42
C SER A 146 1.88 -20.43 1.60
N GLY A 147 1.26 -19.67 2.47
CA GLY A 147 1.90 -19.12 3.66
C GLY A 147 1.90 -17.60 3.68
N GLY A 148 2.52 -17.03 4.70
CA GLY A 148 2.60 -15.60 4.91
C GLY A 148 3.87 -15.16 5.60
N LEU A 149 4.21 -13.89 5.39
CA LEU A 149 5.32 -13.22 6.02
C LEU A 149 4.84 -11.87 6.52
N VAL A 150 5.13 -11.57 7.78
CA VAL A 150 4.83 -10.26 8.37
C VAL A 150 6.10 -9.42 8.39
N ARG A 151 6.01 -8.22 7.83
CA ARG A 151 7.04 -7.19 8.00
C ARG A 151 6.63 -6.28 9.14
N LEU A 152 7.59 -5.89 9.96
CA LEU A 152 7.42 -5.03 11.12
C LEU A 152 8.26 -3.77 10.94
N SER A 153 7.76 -2.61 11.38
CA SER A 153 8.54 -1.37 11.35
C SER A 153 8.00 -0.37 12.37
N ASP A 154 8.85 0.54 12.80
CA ASP A 154 8.45 1.75 13.52
C ASP A 154 8.01 2.86 12.55
N GLU A 155 8.47 2.79 11.31
CA GLU A 155 8.22 3.78 10.26
C GLU A 155 6.88 3.57 9.56
N SER A 156 6.36 4.62 8.94
CA SER A 156 5.09 4.58 8.19
C SER A 156 5.20 3.78 6.90
N VAL A 157 6.38 3.72 6.30
CA VAL A 157 6.68 2.80 5.19
C VAL A 157 7.30 1.54 5.76
N VAL A 158 6.51 0.48 5.90
CA VAL A 158 6.97 -0.79 6.47
C VAL A 158 7.95 -1.46 5.51
N ASN A 159 9.25 -1.37 5.83
CA ASN A 159 10.31 -1.98 5.03
C ASN A 159 11.43 -2.56 5.92
N VAL A 160 11.87 -3.76 5.56
CA VAL A 160 12.99 -4.45 6.25
C VAL A 160 14.32 -3.73 6.01
N ALA A 161 14.52 -3.18 4.81
CA ALA A 161 15.77 -2.52 4.44
C ALA A 161 16.06 -1.24 5.26
N THR A 162 15.05 -0.66 5.89
CA THR A 162 15.16 0.55 6.73
C THR A 162 15.08 0.25 8.22
N GLY A 163 15.54 -0.93 8.65
CA GLY A 163 15.56 -1.31 10.07
C GLY A 163 14.30 -2.04 10.55
N GLY A 164 13.41 -2.40 9.65
CA GLY A 164 12.25 -3.23 9.97
C GLY A 164 12.61 -4.68 10.29
N GLY A 165 11.71 -5.37 10.97
CA GLY A 165 11.82 -6.80 11.29
C GLY A 165 10.99 -7.69 10.37
N LEU A 166 11.25 -8.99 10.48
CA LEU A 166 10.44 -10.04 9.87
C LEU A 166 9.90 -10.95 10.97
N MET A 167 8.64 -11.35 10.82
CA MET A 167 8.00 -12.34 11.68
C MET A 167 7.28 -13.36 10.81
N PRO A 168 7.37 -14.67 11.13
CA PRO A 168 6.57 -15.67 10.44
C PRO A 168 5.08 -15.47 10.74
N ALA A 169 4.23 -15.75 9.77
CA ALA A 169 2.80 -15.90 9.99
C ALA A 169 2.51 -17.37 10.28
N VAL A 170 1.90 -17.62 11.41
CA VAL A 170 1.50 -18.98 11.82
C VAL A 170 -0.02 -19.03 11.75
N TRP A 171 -0.53 -20.05 11.07
CA TRP A 171 -1.95 -20.36 11.09
C TRP A 171 -2.26 -21.19 12.34
N THR A 172 -3.33 -20.85 13.05
CA THR A 172 -3.79 -21.59 14.23
C THR A 172 -5.31 -21.69 14.23
N ASP A 173 -5.83 -22.82 14.67
CA ASP A 173 -7.25 -23.06 14.91
C ASP A 173 -7.69 -22.55 16.31
N VAL A 174 -6.77 -21.98 17.07
CA VAL A 174 -7.04 -21.46 18.42
C VAL A 174 -7.56 -20.03 18.31
N ALA A 175 -8.66 -19.75 19.01
CA ALA A 175 -9.25 -18.41 19.02
C ALA A 175 -8.26 -17.37 19.60
N PRO A 176 -8.23 -16.12 19.10
CA PRO A 176 -7.33 -15.08 19.57
C PRO A 176 -7.34 -14.83 21.08
N ASP A 177 -8.52 -14.96 21.70
CA ASP A 177 -8.73 -14.71 23.13
C ASP A 177 -8.07 -15.74 24.06
N SER A 178 -7.56 -16.86 23.50
CA SER A 178 -6.83 -17.86 24.26
C SER A 178 -5.33 -17.58 24.45
N PHE A 179 -4.82 -16.48 23.87
CA PHE A 179 -3.45 -16.00 24.03
C PHE A 179 -3.34 -14.86 25.06
N THR A 180 -4.08 -14.93 26.14
CA THR A 180 -3.87 -14.03 27.29
C THR A 180 -2.56 -14.43 27.98
N ALA A 181 -1.61 -13.48 28.03
CA ALA A 181 -0.36 -13.61 28.79
C ALA A 181 -0.62 -13.61 30.29
#